data_45aa1ce3e1abccacd7770260a73c132a
#
_entry.id   45aa1ce3e1abccacd7770260a73c132a
#
_cell.length_a   1.000
_cell.length_b   1.000
_cell.length_c   1.000
_cell.angle_alpha   90.00
_cell.angle_beta   90.00
_cell.angle_gamma   90.00
#
_symmetry.space_group_name_H-M   'P 1'
#
loop_
_entity.id
_entity.type
_entity.pdbx_description
1 polymer ?
#
loop_
_entity_poly.entity_id
_entity_poly.type
_entity_poly.pdbx_seq_one_letter_code
_entity_poly.pdbx_strand_id
1 'polypeptide(L)'
;MRIDQPRTLIEKLNILSDAAKYDVACTSSGTDRGGSGQGMGNCIAAGICHSFSADGRCISLLKILMTNDCVFDCHYCVNRVSNDVERATFTPDEICTLTMEFYRRNYIEGLFLSSGVLRTPEYTMELLYETLSQLRIRHRFEGYIHVKVIPGAPPDLVERIGFLADRVSVNLELPTSESLRLLAPHKTRKRILTPMRQVQDTRAQNQHELVQYRSAPSFVPAGQSTQLIIGATPENDFQIISVAESLYQRFALKRVFYSAFVQVN
;
A
#
# COMPACT_ATOMS: atom_id res chain seq x y z
N MET A 1 -18.11 6.73 -31.15
CA MET A 1 -16.77 6.95 -30.63
C MET A 1 -16.95 7.95 -29.48
N ARG A 2 -17.05 7.46 -28.23
CA ARG A 2 -17.06 8.36 -27.07
C ARG A 2 -15.63 8.86 -26.89
N ILE A 3 -15.42 10.13 -27.05
CA ILE A 3 -14.17 10.81 -26.68
C ILE A 3 -14.24 10.87 -25.14
N ASP A 4 -13.60 9.92 -24.46
CA ASP A 4 -13.42 10.00 -23.02
C ASP A 4 -12.58 11.26 -22.72
N GLN A 5 -13.23 12.27 -22.15
CA GLN A 5 -12.50 13.45 -21.67
C GLN A 5 -11.53 12.99 -20.57
N PRO A 6 -10.30 13.49 -20.56
CA PRO A 6 -9.35 13.13 -19.51
C PRO A 6 -9.92 13.52 -18.14
N ARG A 7 -9.98 12.55 -17.22
CA ARG A 7 -10.49 12.76 -15.87
C ARG A 7 -9.68 13.82 -15.15
N THR A 8 -10.37 14.66 -14.42
CA THR A 8 -9.75 15.63 -13.52
C THR A 8 -9.05 14.93 -12.35
N LEU A 9 -8.11 15.62 -11.72
CA LEU A 9 -7.39 15.11 -10.54
C LEU A 9 -8.33 14.74 -9.39
N ILE A 10 -9.42 15.49 -9.21
CA ILE A 10 -10.43 15.25 -8.17
C ILE A 10 -11.24 13.97 -8.47
N GLU A 11 -11.65 13.78 -9.71
CA GLU A 11 -12.37 12.56 -10.12
C GLU A 11 -11.50 11.32 -9.91
N LYS A 12 -10.22 11.37 -10.31
CA LYS A 12 -9.27 10.29 -10.04
C LYS A 12 -9.11 10.05 -8.53
N LEU A 13 -9.02 11.11 -7.73
CA LEU A 13 -8.88 11.00 -6.28
C LEU A 13 -10.08 10.29 -5.66
N ASN A 14 -11.30 10.61 -6.05
CA ASN A 14 -12.49 9.94 -5.55
C ASN A 14 -12.49 8.45 -5.87
N ILE A 15 -12.20 8.07 -7.11
CA ILE A 15 -12.15 6.67 -7.54
C ILE A 15 -11.05 5.90 -6.79
N LEU A 16 -9.84 6.44 -6.74
CA LEU A 16 -8.66 5.74 -6.25
C LEU A 16 -8.52 5.74 -4.74
N SER A 17 -9.12 6.70 -4.05
CA SER A 17 -9.23 6.68 -2.58
C SER A 17 -10.33 5.72 -2.13
N ASP A 18 -11.47 5.67 -2.82
CA ASP A 18 -12.53 4.69 -2.53
C ASP A 18 -12.04 3.26 -2.79
N ALA A 19 -11.34 3.02 -3.88
CA ALA A 19 -10.72 1.73 -4.17
C ALA A 19 -9.68 1.30 -3.12
N ALA A 20 -9.04 2.25 -2.43
CA ALA A 20 -8.06 1.98 -1.38
C ALA A 20 -8.68 1.58 -0.03
N LYS A 21 -9.98 1.74 0.20
CA LYS A 21 -10.64 1.43 1.49
C LYS A 21 -10.54 -0.05 1.89
N TYR A 22 -10.47 -0.94 0.91
CA TYR A 22 -10.34 -2.39 1.13
C TYR A 22 -8.96 -2.83 1.62
N ASP A 23 -8.01 -1.94 1.70
CA ASP A 23 -6.70 -2.16 2.26
C ASP A 23 -6.70 -1.80 3.75
N VAL A 24 -6.68 -2.82 4.62
CA VAL A 24 -6.91 -2.65 6.07
C VAL A 24 -5.66 -2.27 6.84
N ALA A 25 -4.54 -2.00 6.16
CA ALA A 25 -3.28 -1.62 6.82
C ALA A 25 -3.36 -0.32 7.67
N CYS A 26 -4.56 0.26 7.83
CA CYS A 26 -4.84 1.43 8.65
C CYS A 26 -6.34 1.58 8.96
N THR A 27 -6.67 2.32 10.00
CA THR A 27 -8.05 2.64 10.36
C THR A 27 -8.50 3.92 9.67
N SER A 28 -9.60 3.87 8.89
CA SER A 28 -10.30 5.06 8.40
C SER A 28 -11.48 5.39 9.31
N SER A 29 -11.93 6.65 9.34
CA SER A 29 -13.07 7.07 10.17
C SER A 29 -14.39 6.42 9.76
N GLY A 30 -14.52 5.98 8.51
CA GLY A 30 -15.74 5.39 7.95
C GLY A 30 -16.93 6.35 7.88
N THR A 31 -16.73 7.64 8.18
CA THR A 31 -17.80 8.65 8.20
C THR A 31 -17.81 9.42 6.90
N ASP A 32 -18.97 9.48 6.26
CA ASP A 32 -19.25 10.32 5.08
C ASP A 32 -20.38 11.29 5.40
N ARG A 33 -20.11 12.58 5.25
CA ARG A 33 -21.09 13.65 5.47
C ARG A 33 -20.82 14.84 4.56
N GLY A 34 -21.69 15.05 3.59
CA GLY A 34 -21.67 16.24 2.74
C GLY A 34 -21.93 17.51 3.55
N GLY A 35 -21.25 18.59 3.20
CA GLY A 35 -21.53 19.91 3.77
C GLY A 35 -22.92 20.41 3.37
N SER A 36 -23.70 20.93 4.31
CA SER A 36 -25.05 21.49 4.08
C SER A 36 -25.05 22.85 3.37
N GLY A 37 -23.87 23.41 3.10
CA GLY A 37 -23.73 24.78 2.57
C GLY A 37 -23.97 25.89 3.60
N GLN A 38 -24.47 25.57 4.80
CA GLN A 38 -24.71 26.53 5.88
C GLN A 38 -23.67 26.46 7.01
N GLY A 39 -22.77 25.48 6.98
CA GLY A 39 -21.70 25.29 7.95
C GLY A 39 -20.32 25.13 7.29
N MET A 40 -19.27 25.06 8.12
CA MET A 40 -17.92 24.82 7.63
C MET A 40 -17.59 23.32 7.68
N GLY A 41 -16.99 22.80 6.57
CA GLY A 41 -16.43 21.45 6.48
C GLY A 41 -17.40 20.41 5.92
N ASN A 42 -16.78 19.37 5.40
CA ASN A 42 -17.38 18.10 4.99
C ASN A 42 -16.51 16.96 5.50
N CYS A 43 -17.05 15.76 5.49
CA CYS A 43 -16.30 14.55 5.86
C CYS A 43 -16.47 13.51 4.77
N ILE A 44 -15.38 13.00 4.27
CA ILE A 44 -15.35 11.92 3.26
C ILE A 44 -14.80 10.67 3.94
N ALA A 45 -15.46 9.53 3.74
CA ALA A 45 -15.11 8.25 4.37
C ALA A 45 -13.78 7.66 3.85
N ALA A 46 -13.30 8.12 2.70
CA ALA A 46 -12.12 7.59 2.02
C ALA A 46 -11.01 8.65 1.91
N GLY A 47 -9.78 8.21 1.66
CA GLY A 47 -8.65 9.05 1.30
C GLY A 47 -7.70 9.41 2.43
N ILE A 48 -8.13 9.51 3.68
CA ILE A 48 -7.24 9.74 4.82
C ILE A 48 -7.35 8.57 5.79
N CYS A 49 -6.21 7.97 6.11
CA CYS A 49 -6.12 6.93 7.10
C CYS A 49 -5.22 7.35 8.27
N HIS A 50 -5.30 6.61 9.36
CA HIS A 50 -4.54 6.87 10.56
C HIS A 50 -3.60 5.69 10.85
N SER A 51 -2.36 6.00 11.18
CA SER A 51 -1.37 5.06 11.69
C SER A 51 -0.84 5.57 13.01
N PHE A 52 -0.30 4.68 13.83
CA PHE A 52 0.31 5.07 15.10
C PHE A 52 1.82 4.94 15.01
N SER A 53 2.54 5.98 15.41
CA SER A 53 3.98 5.96 15.58
C SER A 53 4.37 5.17 16.84
N ALA A 54 5.67 4.90 17.01
CA ALA A 54 6.16 4.14 18.15
C ALA A 54 5.93 4.86 19.51
N ASP A 55 5.81 6.17 19.50
CA ASP A 55 5.51 7.02 20.66
C ASP A 55 4.01 7.18 20.93
N GLY A 56 3.15 6.45 20.20
CA GLY A 56 1.71 6.46 20.37
C GLY A 56 0.96 7.60 19.67
N ARG A 57 1.65 8.52 18.97
CA ARG A 57 0.98 9.57 18.20
C ARG A 57 0.23 9.01 17.01
N CYS A 58 -0.95 9.56 16.78
CA CYS A 58 -1.73 9.30 15.57
C CYS A 58 -1.16 10.10 14.39
N ILE A 59 -0.85 9.41 13.30
CA ILE A 59 -0.32 10.02 12.07
C ILE A 59 -1.39 9.89 10.99
N SER A 60 -1.80 11.00 10.41
CA SER A 60 -2.74 11.02 9.28
C SER A 60 -2.01 10.83 7.96
N LEU A 61 -2.48 9.91 7.14
CA LEU A 61 -1.86 9.56 5.85
C LEU A 61 -2.86 9.74 4.71
N LEU A 62 -2.42 10.35 3.61
CA LEU A 62 -3.14 10.23 2.34
C LEU A 62 -3.04 8.79 1.87
N LYS A 63 -4.17 8.09 1.82
CA LYS A 63 -4.24 6.69 1.39
C LYS A 63 -4.91 6.60 0.04
N ILE A 64 -4.12 6.26 -0.96
CA ILE A 64 -4.58 6.16 -2.35
C ILE A 64 -3.96 4.96 -3.07
N LEU A 65 -4.64 4.52 -4.12
CA LEU A 65 -4.03 3.68 -5.16
C LEU A 65 -3.40 4.57 -6.23
N MET A 66 -2.24 4.18 -6.75
CA MET A 66 -1.72 4.75 -7.99
C MET A 66 -2.65 4.42 -9.16
N THR A 67 -3.11 3.18 -9.22
CA THR A 67 -4.09 2.73 -10.20
C THR A 67 -4.98 1.63 -9.61
N ASN A 68 -6.25 1.61 -10.01
CA ASN A 68 -7.13 0.47 -9.82
C ASN A 68 -7.34 -0.35 -11.13
N ASP A 69 -6.67 0.05 -12.21
CA ASP A 69 -6.55 -0.77 -13.42
C ASP A 69 -5.52 -1.87 -13.18
N CYS A 70 -5.99 -3.11 -13.05
CA CYS A 70 -5.18 -4.23 -12.61
C CYS A 70 -5.29 -5.39 -13.61
N VAL A 71 -4.14 -5.94 -14.01
CA VAL A 71 -4.10 -7.13 -14.89
C VAL A 71 -4.30 -8.45 -14.15
N PHE A 72 -4.33 -8.42 -12.80
CA PHE A 72 -4.55 -9.63 -12.00
C PHE A 72 -6.04 -9.85 -11.74
N ASP A 73 -6.43 -11.12 -11.64
CA ASP A 73 -7.79 -11.54 -11.35
C ASP A 73 -7.88 -12.21 -9.97
N CYS A 74 -7.58 -11.47 -8.92
CA CYS A 74 -7.71 -11.95 -7.54
C CYS A 74 -9.17 -11.92 -7.12
N HIS A 75 -9.81 -13.07 -6.88
CA HIS A 75 -11.25 -13.20 -6.66
C HIS A 75 -11.78 -12.42 -5.44
N TYR A 76 -10.95 -12.11 -4.48
CA TYR A 76 -11.29 -11.28 -3.32
C TYR A 76 -11.14 -9.77 -3.58
N CYS A 77 -10.69 -9.35 -4.75
CA CYS A 77 -10.35 -7.95 -5.01
C CYS A 77 -11.40 -7.27 -5.90
N VAL A 78 -11.92 -6.14 -5.43
CA VAL A 78 -12.86 -5.32 -6.21
C VAL A 78 -12.22 -4.81 -7.51
N ASN A 79 -10.90 -4.60 -7.51
CA ASN A 79 -10.14 -4.07 -8.65
C ASN A 79 -9.60 -5.17 -9.59
N ARG A 80 -10.06 -6.41 -9.46
CA ARG A 80 -9.66 -7.49 -10.37
C ARG A 80 -10.04 -7.17 -11.82
N VAL A 81 -9.28 -7.72 -12.78
CA VAL A 81 -9.49 -7.41 -14.20
C VAL A 81 -10.89 -7.76 -14.70
N SER A 82 -11.50 -8.84 -14.17
CA SER A 82 -12.83 -9.30 -14.56
C SER A 82 -13.98 -8.48 -13.97
N ASN A 83 -13.75 -7.56 -13.03
CA ASN A 83 -14.79 -6.70 -12.50
C ASN A 83 -14.98 -5.45 -13.37
N ASP A 84 -16.25 -5.15 -13.65
CA ASP A 84 -16.68 -3.92 -14.32
C ASP A 84 -16.80 -2.79 -13.29
N VAL A 85 -15.67 -2.16 -12.98
CA VAL A 85 -15.58 -0.99 -12.09
C VAL A 85 -14.93 0.18 -12.80
N GLU A 86 -15.24 1.36 -12.37
CA GLU A 86 -14.64 2.56 -12.92
C GLU A 86 -13.13 2.58 -12.66
N ARG A 87 -12.32 2.75 -13.72
CA ARG A 87 -10.87 2.68 -13.67
C ARG A 87 -10.25 4.07 -13.76
N ALA A 88 -9.20 4.29 -12.97
CA ALA A 88 -8.39 5.49 -13.02
C ALA A 88 -6.92 5.16 -12.76
N THR A 89 -6.04 6.04 -13.23
CA THR A 89 -4.60 5.94 -12.98
C THR A 89 -4.04 7.34 -12.78
N PHE A 90 -3.32 7.52 -11.68
CA PHE A 90 -2.51 8.69 -11.45
C PHE A 90 -1.15 8.57 -12.14
N THR A 91 -0.65 9.69 -12.61
CA THR A 91 0.78 9.83 -12.93
C THR A 91 1.58 10.08 -11.63
N PRO A 92 2.90 9.82 -11.64
CA PRO A 92 3.78 10.19 -10.53
C PRO A 92 3.65 11.66 -10.12
N ASP A 93 3.61 12.58 -11.09
CA ASP A 93 3.46 14.03 -10.84
C ASP A 93 2.12 14.38 -10.17
N GLU A 94 1.03 13.71 -10.53
CA GLU A 94 -0.29 13.91 -9.91
C GLU A 94 -0.28 13.48 -8.44
N ILE A 95 0.34 12.34 -8.12
CA ILE A 95 0.47 11.88 -6.72
C ILE A 95 1.35 12.83 -5.92
N CYS A 96 2.45 13.29 -6.49
CA CYS A 96 3.33 14.26 -5.86
C CYS A 96 2.58 15.57 -5.56
N THR A 97 1.82 16.06 -6.53
CA THR A 97 1.01 17.28 -6.37
C THR A 97 -0.01 17.13 -5.24
N LEU A 98 -0.79 16.05 -5.24
CA LEU A 98 -1.78 15.78 -4.18
C LEU A 98 -1.11 15.68 -2.80
N THR A 99 -0.03 14.91 -2.69
CA THR A 99 0.68 14.70 -1.44
C THR A 99 1.21 16.03 -0.89
N MET A 100 1.87 16.83 -1.72
CA MET A 100 2.44 18.10 -1.30
C MET A 100 1.37 19.14 -0.94
N GLU A 101 0.29 19.22 -1.70
CA GLU A 101 -0.81 20.14 -1.40
C GLU A 101 -1.53 19.79 -0.09
N PHE A 102 -1.78 18.52 0.18
CA PHE A 102 -2.41 18.08 1.41
C PHE A 102 -1.49 18.23 2.62
N TYR A 103 -0.20 17.97 2.44
CA TYR A 103 0.82 18.16 3.49
C TYR A 103 0.97 19.64 3.86
N ARG A 104 1.09 20.53 2.88
CA ARG A 104 1.20 22.00 3.13
C ARG A 104 0.00 22.57 3.86
N ARG A 105 -1.18 21.97 3.67
CA ARG A 105 -2.43 22.37 4.36
C ARG A 105 -2.63 21.69 5.70
N ASN A 106 -1.64 20.92 6.18
CA ASN A 106 -1.72 20.14 7.42
C ASN A 106 -2.87 19.12 7.47
N TYR A 107 -3.33 18.61 6.32
CA TYR A 107 -4.34 17.57 6.27
C TYR A 107 -3.77 16.19 6.52
N ILE A 108 -2.50 16.00 6.18
CA ILE A 108 -1.77 14.73 6.30
C ILE A 108 -0.34 14.98 6.81
N GLU A 109 0.23 13.94 7.41
CA GLU A 109 1.63 13.86 7.82
C GLU A 109 2.44 12.93 6.92
N GLY A 110 1.77 12.21 6.01
CA GLY A 110 2.44 11.29 5.11
C GLY A 110 1.54 10.70 4.03
N LEU A 111 2.13 9.77 3.29
CA LEU A 111 1.51 9.06 2.17
C LEU A 111 1.48 7.55 2.43
N PHE A 112 0.33 6.91 2.21
CA PHE A 112 0.22 5.47 2.05
C PHE A 112 -0.16 5.16 0.60
N LEU A 113 0.81 4.70 -0.17
CA LEU A 113 0.68 4.42 -1.59
C LEU A 113 0.63 2.93 -1.86
N SER A 114 -0.46 2.49 -2.47
CA SER A 114 -0.62 1.15 -3.01
C SER A 114 -0.96 1.22 -4.50
N SER A 115 -1.13 0.06 -5.15
CA SER A 115 -1.46 0.02 -6.58
C SER A 115 -2.12 -1.30 -6.96
N GLY A 116 -3.01 -1.28 -7.93
CA GLY A 116 -3.24 -2.41 -8.82
C GLY A 116 -1.97 -2.68 -9.65
N VAL A 117 -1.94 -3.80 -10.37
CA VAL A 117 -0.80 -4.15 -11.23
C VAL A 117 -1.11 -3.69 -12.64
N LEU A 118 -0.51 -2.56 -13.03
CA LEU A 118 -0.66 -2.00 -14.38
C LEU A 118 0.37 -2.66 -15.31
N ARG A 119 -0.09 -3.32 -16.36
CA ARG A 119 0.73 -4.06 -17.35
C ARG A 119 1.53 -5.20 -16.72
N THR A 120 2.57 -4.89 -15.93
CA THR A 120 3.44 -5.86 -15.26
C THR A 120 3.79 -5.40 -13.84
N PRO A 121 4.19 -6.32 -12.93
CA PRO A 121 4.71 -5.92 -11.62
C PRO A 121 5.91 -4.97 -11.71
N GLU A 122 6.83 -5.22 -12.62
CA GLU A 122 8.02 -4.39 -12.86
C GLU A 122 7.62 -2.95 -13.24
N TYR A 123 6.81 -2.79 -14.30
CA TYR A 123 6.34 -1.49 -14.74
C TYR A 123 5.62 -0.71 -13.62
N THR A 124 4.80 -1.40 -12.83
CA THR A 124 4.11 -0.77 -11.70
C THR A 124 5.09 -0.31 -10.63
N MET A 125 6.10 -1.14 -10.32
CA MET A 125 7.14 -0.80 -9.35
C MET A 125 8.02 0.36 -9.82
N GLU A 126 8.30 0.48 -11.12
CA GLU A 126 9.01 1.63 -11.70
C GLU A 126 8.25 2.93 -11.46
N LEU A 127 6.93 2.94 -11.71
CA LEU A 127 6.09 4.12 -11.44
C LEU A 127 6.02 4.47 -9.96
N LEU A 128 5.93 3.47 -9.08
CA LEU A 128 5.98 3.67 -7.63
C LEU A 128 7.34 4.27 -7.23
N TYR A 129 8.44 3.71 -7.73
CA TYR A 129 9.79 4.23 -7.48
C TYR A 129 9.94 5.67 -7.97
N GLU A 130 9.47 5.98 -9.17
CA GLU A 130 9.51 7.34 -9.72
C GLU A 130 8.76 8.32 -8.81
N THR A 131 7.56 7.94 -8.35
CA THR A 131 6.77 8.76 -7.42
C THR A 131 7.53 9.06 -6.13
N LEU A 132 8.09 8.03 -5.49
CA LEU A 132 8.84 8.19 -4.24
C LEU A 132 10.12 9.01 -4.44
N SER A 133 10.81 8.77 -5.56
CA SER A 133 12.02 9.51 -5.95
C SER A 133 11.72 11.00 -6.14
N GLN A 134 10.65 11.32 -6.86
CA GLN A 134 10.22 12.72 -7.04
C GLN A 134 9.87 13.36 -5.68
N LEU A 135 9.11 12.68 -4.81
CA LEU A 135 8.76 13.19 -3.48
C LEU A 135 10.02 13.47 -2.66
N ARG A 136 10.93 12.50 -2.52
CA ARG A 136 12.12 12.65 -1.67
C ARG A 136 13.15 13.60 -2.24
N ILE A 137 13.45 13.51 -3.53
CA ILE A 137 14.58 14.24 -4.15
C ILE A 137 14.14 15.61 -4.67
N ARG A 138 13.07 15.65 -5.50
CA ARG A 138 12.63 16.89 -6.14
C ARG A 138 11.86 17.79 -5.18
N HIS A 139 10.91 17.22 -4.43
CA HIS A 139 10.05 17.97 -3.51
C HIS A 139 10.63 18.07 -2.10
N ARG A 140 11.69 17.32 -1.78
CA ARG A 140 12.29 17.24 -0.43
C ARG A 140 11.27 16.94 0.66
N PHE A 141 10.34 16.03 0.32
CA PHE A 141 9.29 15.63 1.23
C PHE A 141 9.87 14.76 2.36
N GLU A 142 9.79 15.23 3.59
CA GLU A 142 10.30 14.55 4.78
C GLU A 142 9.17 13.83 5.57
N GLY A 143 7.91 13.94 5.11
CA GLY A 143 6.79 13.24 5.73
C GLY A 143 6.89 11.72 5.58
N TYR A 144 6.09 11.02 6.36
CA TYR A 144 6.07 9.55 6.39
C TYR A 144 5.59 8.95 5.05
N ILE A 145 6.31 7.94 4.56
CA ILE A 145 5.91 7.20 3.35
C ILE A 145 5.80 5.70 3.67
N HIS A 146 4.60 5.17 3.47
CA HIS A 146 4.35 3.73 3.43
C HIS A 146 3.96 3.32 2.01
N VAL A 147 4.67 2.36 1.45
CA VAL A 147 4.39 1.86 0.10
C VAL A 147 4.14 0.35 0.11
N LYS A 148 3.20 -0.09 -0.72
CA LYS A 148 2.99 -1.51 -1.00
C LYS A 148 3.87 -1.99 -2.14
N VAL A 149 4.71 -2.97 -1.85
CA VAL A 149 5.51 -3.67 -2.85
C VAL A 149 4.64 -4.71 -3.56
N ILE A 150 4.69 -4.70 -4.87
CA ILE A 150 3.93 -5.64 -5.72
C ILE A 150 4.58 -7.03 -5.67
N PRO A 151 3.81 -8.10 -5.46
CA PRO A 151 4.33 -9.48 -5.55
C PRO A 151 4.98 -9.77 -6.90
N GLY A 152 6.24 -10.22 -6.88
CA GLY A 152 7.03 -10.42 -8.09
C GLY A 152 7.82 -9.20 -8.54
N ALA A 153 7.92 -8.17 -7.70
CA ALA A 153 8.77 -7.00 -7.93
C ALA A 153 10.24 -7.40 -8.16
N PRO A 154 10.95 -6.73 -9.09
CA PRO A 154 12.38 -6.89 -9.27
C PRO A 154 13.15 -6.50 -7.99
N PRO A 155 14.20 -7.26 -7.61
CA PRO A 155 14.93 -7.03 -6.38
C PRO A 155 15.58 -5.63 -6.27
N ASP A 156 16.11 -5.12 -7.37
CA ASP A 156 16.70 -3.79 -7.42
C ASP A 156 15.70 -2.67 -7.14
N LEU A 157 14.46 -2.80 -7.65
CA LEU A 157 13.39 -1.85 -7.37
C LEU A 157 12.91 -1.94 -5.92
N VAL A 158 12.86 -3.15 -5.33
CA VAL A 158 12.53 -3.32 -3.91
C VAL A 158 13.56 -2.61 -3.02
N GLU A 159 14.85 -2.76 -3.34
CA GLU A 159 15.93 -2.10 -2.60
C GLU A 159 15.86 -0.57 -2.74
N ARG A 160 15.78 -0.06 -3.97
CA ARG A 160 15.71 1.39 -4.24
C ARG A 160 14.51 2.04 -3.55
N ILE A 161 13.34 1.40 -3.57
CA ILE A 161 12.13 1.85 -2.88
C ILE A 161 12.33 1.83 -1.36
N GLY A 162 13.02 0.81 -0.84
CA GLY A 162 13.28 0.68 0.60
C GLY A 162 14.11 1.82 1.20
N PHE A 163 14.98 2.45 0.41
CA PHE A 163 15.72 3.66 0.84
C PHE A 163 14.89 4.95 0.76
N LEU A 164 13.76 4.94 0.08
CA LEU A 164 12.87 6.11 -0.06
C LEU A 164 11.65 6.04 0.85
N ALA A 165 11.29 4.85 1.32
CA ALA A 165 10.12 4.61 2.15
C ALA A 165 10.48 4.40 3.61
N ASP A 166 9.62 4.88 4.52
CA ASP A 166 9.75 4.59 5.95
C ASP A 166 9.27 3.19 6.29
N ARG A 167 8.22 2.72 5.60
CA ARG A 167 7.67 1.38 5.73
C ARG A 167 7.32 0.79 4.37
N VAL A 168 7.52 -0.51 4.25
CA VAL A 168 6.98 -1.28 3.12
C VAL A 168 6.02 -2.35 3.63
N SER A 169 5.10 -2.77 2.77
CA SER A 169 4.26 -3.94 3.02
C SER A 169 4.18 -4.81 1.78
N VAL A 170 4.18 -6.12 1.99
CA VAL A 170 3.92 -7.12 0.95
C VAL A 170 2.81 -8.00 1.49
N ASN A 171 1.62 -7.93 0.90
CA ASN A 171 0.49 -8.67 1.42
C ASN A 171 0.60 -10.16 1.09
N LEU A 172 0.53 -11.00 2.12
CA LEU A 172 0.43 -12.46 1.93
C LEU A 172 -0.96 -12.85 1.42
N GLU A 173 -1.98 -12.13 1.83
CA GLU A 173 -3.39 -12.26 1.53
C GLU A 173 -4.03 -13.52 2.12
N LEU A 174 -3.53 -14.70 1.77
CA LEU A 174 -4.11 -15.98 2.16
C LEU A 174 -3.09 -16.87 2.86
N PRO A 175 -3.50 -17.64 3.89
CA PRO A 175 -2.57 -18.40 4.73
C PRO A 175 -1.84 -19.53 4.01
N THR A 176 -2.47 -20.16 3.01
CA THR A 176 -1.93 -21.35 2.33
C THR A 176 -1.61 -21.11 0.86
N SER A 177 -0.74 -21.93 0.29
CA SER A 177 -0.45 -21.90 -1.16
C SER A 177 -1.64 -22.36 -1.98
N GLU A 178 -2.45 -23.24 -1.44
CA GLU A 178 -3.66 -23.74 -2.08
C GLU A 178 -4.72 -22.65 -2.21
N SER A 179 -4.98 -21.94 -1.12
CA SER A 179 -5.89 -20.80 -1.09
C SER A 179 -5.44 -19.68 -2.03
N LEU A 180 -4.13 -19.39 -2.07
CA LEU A 180 -3.56 -18.45 -3.05
C LEU A 180 -3.82 -18.91 -4.49
N ARG A 181 -3.60 -20.18 -4.80
CA ARG A 181 -3.86 -20.72 -6.16
C ARG A 181 -5.33 -20.60 -6.54
N LEU A 182 -6.23 -20.81 -5.57
CA LEU A 182 -7.67 -20.75 -5.78
C LEU A 182 -8.17 -19.31 -6.01
N LEU A 183 -7.75 -18.37 -5.16
CA LEU A 183 -8.33 -17.03 -5.12
C LEU A 183 -7.42 -15.93 -5.69
N ALA A 184 -6.15 -16.21 -5.92
CA ALA A 184 -5.18 -15.27 -6.47
C ALA A 184 -4.21 -15.96 -7.43
N PRO A 185 -4.67 -16.46 -8.59
CA PRO A 185 -3.88 -17.35 -9.46
C PRO A 185 -2.58 -16.71 -9.99
N HIS A 186 -2.52 -15.40 -10.06
CA HIS A 186 -1.32 -14.65 -10.47
C HIS A 186 -0.28 -14.45 -9.36
N LYS A 187 -0.63 -14.79 -8.10
CA LYS A 187 0.24 -14.66 -6.94
C LYS A 187 0.72 -16.05 -6.49
N THR A 188 2.00 -16.16 -6.16
CA THR A 188 2.55 -17.34 -5.53
C THR A 188 3.25 -16.98 -4.24
N ARG A 189 3.34 -17.92 -3.28
CA ARG A 189 4.10 -17.67 -2.04
C ARG A 189 5.52 -17.23 -2.32
N LYS A 190 6.19 -17.80 -3.32
CA LYS A 190 7.53 -17.39 -3.71
C LYS A 190 7.58 -15.91 -4.12
N ARG A 191 6.66 -15.46 -4.98
CA ARG A 191 6.60 -14.06 -5.44
C ARG A 191 6.32 -13.07 -4.30
N ILE A 192 5.66 -13.52 -3.22
CA ILE A 192 5.37 -12.69 -2.04
C ILE A 192 6.51 -12.73 -1.03
N LEU A 193 7.01 -13.92 -0.70
CA LEU A 193 7.99 -14.09 0.37
C LEU A 193 9.42 -13.68 -0.05
N THR A 194 9.74 -13.71 -1.35
CA THR A 194 11.06 -13.27 -1.85
C THR A 194 11.32 -11.79 -1.52
N PRO A 195 10.45 -10.83 -1.91
CA PRO A 195 10.67 -9.42 -1.52
C PRO A 195 10.61 -9.21 -0.01
N MET A 196 9.77 -9.96 0.75
CA MET A 196 9.76 -9.85 2.21
C MET A 196 11.09 -10.25 2.84
N ARG A 197 11.72 -11.32 2.33
CA ARG A 197 13.05 -11.76 2.80
C ARG A 197 14.11 -10.73 2.44
N GLN A 198 14.11 -10.25 1.22
CA GLN A 198 15.05 -9.21 0.79
C GLN A 198 14.95 -7.97 1.70
N VAL A 199 13.74 -7.49 1.97
CA VAL A 199 13.54 -6.34 2.87
C VAL A 199 14.12 -6.61 4.26
N GLN A 200 13.92 -7.82 4.80
CA GLN A 200 14.49 -8.20 6.09
C GLN A 200 16.02 -8.20 6.06
N ASP A 201 16.62 -8.86 5.08
CA ASP A 201 18.07 -9.05 4.99
C ASP A 201 18.76 -7.70 4.75
N THR A 202 18.28 -6.89 3.80
CA THR A 202 18.82 -5.53 3.54
C THR A 202 18.65 -4.63 4.76
N ARG A 203 17.52 -4.70 5.47
CA ARG A 203 17.31 -3.91 6.69
C ARG A 203 18.27 -4.31 7.81
N ALA A 204 18.49 -5.60 8.01
CA ALA A 204 19.45 -6.09 9.01
C ALA A 204 20.86 -5.62 8.67
N GLN A 205 21.30 -5.74 7.42
CA GLN A 205 22.58 -5.21 6.95
C GLN A 205 22.69 -3.70 7.18
N ASN A 206 21.69 -2.93 6.78
CA ASN A 206 21.69 -1.47 6.94
C ASN A 206 21.74 -1.03 8.41
N GLN A 207 21.14 -1.77 9.33
CA GLN A 207 21.27 -1.50 10.77
C GLN A 207 22.71 -1.64 11.26
N HIS A 208 23.48 -2.60 10.75
CA HIS A 208 24.91 -2.72 11.04
C HIS A 208 25.73 -1.57 10.42
N GLU A 209 25.41 -1.18 9.19
CA GLU A 209 26.05 -0.05 8.52
C GLU A 209 25.83 1.27 9.27
N LEU A 210 24.60 1.51 9.77
CA LEU A 210 24.27 2.72 10.55
C LEU A 210 25.03 2.80 11.90
N VAL A 211 25.46 1.67 12.47
CA VAL A 211 26.33 1.67 13.65
C VAL A 211 27.73 2.17 13.30
N GLN A 212 28.23 1.83 12.12
CA GLN A 212 29.56 2.23 11.64
C GLN A 212 29.53 3.65 11.02
N TYR A 213 28.51 3.95 10.25
CA TYR A 213 28.38 5.18 9.47
C TYR A 213 27.03 5.85 9.77
N ARG A 214 27.02 6.74 10.76
CA ARG A 214 25.79 7.44 11.20
C ARG A 214 25.09 8.26 10.11
N SER A 215 25.81 8.64 9.05
CA SER A 215 25.28 9.39 7.91
C SER A 215 24.78 8.50 6.76
N ALA A 216 24.85 7.18 6.89
CA ALA A 216 24.32 6.28 5.88
C ALA A 216 22.79 6.44 5.77
N PRO A 217 22.21 6.32 4.56
CA PRO A 217 20.76 6.38 4.40
C PRO A 217 20.08 5.21 5.12
N SER A 218 18.97 5.48 5.77
CA SER A 218 18.17 4.44 6.46
C SER A 218 17.33 3.65 5.48
N PHE A 219 17.36 2.33 5.59
CA PHE A 219 16.53 1.43 4.81
C PHE A 219 15.29 1.01 5.63
N VAL A 220 14.09 1.36 5.16
CA VAL A 220 12.78 1.02 5.79
C VAL A 220 12.81 1.12 7.32
N PRO A 221 13.09 2.28 7.90
CA PRO A 221 13.32 2.40 9.36
C PRO A 221 12.12 1.93 10.19
N ALA A 222 10.89 2.14 9.71
CA ALA A 222 9.68 1.64 10.36
C ALA A 222 9.37 0.16 10.06
N GLY A 223 10.23 -0.52 9.29
CA GLY A 223 10.15 -1.95 9.01
C GLY A 223 9.10 -2.34 7.99
N GLN A 224 8.74 -3.63 7.99
CA GLN A 224 7.75 -4.17 7.07
C GLN A 224 6.52 -4.74 7.79
N SER A 225 5.43 -4.84 7.04
CA SER A 225 4.17 -5.43 7.49
C SER A 225 3.55 -6.28 6.38
N THR A 226 2.54 -7.08 6.74
CA THR A 226 1.75 -7.88 5.81
C THR A 226 0.28 -7.88 6.23
N GLN A 227 -0.57 -8.38 5.35
CA GLN A 227 -2.01 -8.54 5.60
C GLN A 227 -2.46 -9.93 5.21
N LEU A 228 -3.39 -10.48 6.00
CA LEU A 228 -4.12 -11.71 5.75
C LEU A 228 -5.62 -11.41 5.66
N ILE A 229 -6.29 -12.05 4.71
CA ILE A 229 -7.76 -12.04 4.59
C ILE A 229 -8.29 -13.27 5.30
N ILE A 230 -9.23 -13.07 6.22
CA ILE A 230 -9.79 -14.11 7.08
C ILE A 230 -11.23 -14.41 6.65
N GLY A 231 -11.55 -15.70 6.58
CA GLY A 231 -12.90 -16.17 6.22
C GLY A 231 -13.14 -16.30 4.71
N ALA A 232 -12.13 -16.10 3.87
CA ALA A 232 -12.22 -16.33 2.42
C ALA A 232 -12.05 -17.81 2.03
N THR A 233 -11.41 -18.58 2.87
CA THR A 233 -10.97 -19.96 2.66
C THR A 233 -11.11 -20.75 3.96
N PRO A 234 -11.10 -22.12 3.93
CA PRO A 234 -11.50 -22.94 5.06
C PRO A 234 -10.44 -23.09 6.17
N GLU A 235 -9.35 -22.32 6.14
CA GLU A 235 -8.34 -22.39 7.20
C GLU A 235 -8.94 -22.02 8.55
N ASN A 236 -8.61 -22.81 9.57
CA ASN A 236 -9.01 -22.55 10.95
C ASN A 236 -8.06 -21.58 11.65
N ASP A 237 -8.46 -21.09 12.83
CA ASP A 237 -7.70 -20.11 13.59
C ASP A 237 -6.29 -20.58 13.93
N PHE A 238 -6.11 -21.87 14.24
CA PHE A 238 -4.80 -22.44 14.54
C PHE A 238 -3.85 -22.32 13.34
N GLN A 239 -4.31 -22.63 12.14
CA GLN A 239 -3.52 -22.49 10.93
C GLN A 239 -3.17 -21.03 10.64
N ILE A 240 -4.12 -20.12 10.82
CA ILE A 240 -3.92 -18.67 10.60
C ILE A 240 -2.89 -18.13 11.59
N ILE A 241 -3.04 -18.42 12.88
CA ILE A 241 -2.13 -17.96 13.92
C ILE A 241 -0.74 -18.56 13.74
N SER A 242 -0.62 -19.84 13.39
CA SER A 242 0.67 -20.50 13.12
C SER A 242 1.40 -19.85 11.94
N VAL A 243 0.68 -19.48 10.89
CA VAL A 243 1.25 -18.72 9.75
C VAL A 243 1.72 -17.34 10.21
N ALA A 244 0.90 -16.62 10.97
CA ALA A 244 1.26 -15.30 11.48
C ALA A 244 2.50 -15.36 12.39
N GLU A 245 2.57 -16.31 13.32
CA GLU A 245 3.75 -16.55 14.17
C GLU A 245 5.01 -16.79 13.33
N SER A 246 4.92 -17.69 12.34
CA SER A 246 6.02 -17.98 11.41
C SER A 246 6.49 -16.73 10.65
N LEU A 247 5.56 -15.86 10.29
CA LEU A 247 5.87 -14.60 9.60
C LEU A 247 6.61 -13.62 10.53
N TYR A 248 6.16 -13.47 11.77
CA TYR A 248 6.86 -12.65 12.78
C TYR A 248 8.29 -13.14 13.00
N GLN A 249 8.46 -14.45 13.19
CA GLN A 249 9.77 -15.04 13.47
C GLN A 249 10.73 -14.96 12.27
N ARG A 250 10.23 -15.22 11.06
CA ARG A 250 11.09 -15.34 9.86
C ARG A 250 11.39 -14.03 9.16
N PHE A 251 10.54 -13.02 9.29
CA PHE A 251 10.65 -11.78 8.52
C PHE A 251 10.74 -10.53 9.39
N ALA A 252 10.92 -10.69 10.70
CA ALA A 252 11.00 -9.58 11.67
C ALA A 252 9.89 -8.54 11.44
N LEU A 253 8.67 -9.00 11.17
CA LEU A 253 7.54 -8.13 10.89
C LEU A 253 7.22 -7.25 12.09
N LYS A 254 6.79 -6.02 11.81
CA LYS A 254 6.23 -5.15 12.85
C LYS A 254 4.76 -5.45 13.11
N ARG A 255 4.00 -5.81 12.06
CA ARG A 255 2.56 -6.12 12.15
C ARG A 255 2.14 -7.11 11.08
N VAL A 256 1.23 -8.00 11.46
CA VAL A 256 0.37 -8.77 10.57
C VAL A 256 -1.04 -8.20 10.75
N PHE A 257 -1.61 -7.65 9.69
CA PHE A 257 -2.98 -7.15 9.70
C PHE A 257 -3.95 -8.26 9.28
N TYR A 258 -5.12 -8.27 9.88
CA TYR A 258 -6.20 -9.18 9.52
C TYR A 258 -7.36 -8.36 8.96
N SER A 259 -7.86 -8.76 7.80
CA SER A 259 -9.07 -8.20 7.21
C SER A 259 -10.12 -9.29 7.06
N ALA A 260 -11.36 -9.00 7.39
CA ALA A 260 -12.46 -9.89 7.08
C ALA A 260 -12.64 -10.01 5.55
N PHE A 261 -12.95 -11.21 5.08
CA PHE A 261 -13.37 -11.40 3.71
C PHE A 261 -14.69 -10.69 3.46
N VAL A 262 -14.75 -9.88 2.43
CA VAL A 262 -15.97 -9.26 1.93
C VAL A 262 -16.17 -9.77 0.52
N GLN A 263 -17.30 -10.42 0.28
CA GLN A 263 -17.64 -10.90 -1.06
C GLN A 263 -17.82 -9.68 -1.98
N VAL A 264 -17.06 -9.66 -3.06
CA VAL A 264 -17.16 -8.64 -4.11
C VAL A 264 -17.57 -9.35 -5.41
N ASN A 265 -18.81 -9.14 -5.84
CA ASN A 265 -19.47 -9.62 -7.08
C ASN A 265 -19.15 -11.07 -7.50
#